data_780c2283a2c6ba2d042210c7adb7c452
#
_entry.id   780c2283a2c6ba2d042210c7adb7c452
#
_cell.length_a   1.000
_cell.length_b   1.000
_cell.length_c   1.000
_cell.angle_alpha   90.00
_cell.angle_beta   90.00
_cell.angle_gamma   90.00
#
_symmetry.space_group_name_H-M   'P 1'
#
loop_
_entity.id
_entity.type
_entity.pdbx_description
1 polymer ?
#
loop_
_entity_poly.entity_id
_entity_poly.type
_entity_poly.pdbx_seq_one_letter_code
_entity_poly.pdbx_strand_id
1 'polypeptide(L)'
;MAKKKKKDSGGGAANWMNTFADLMNLLLCFFVLLFSMSSVDADKFEALVQSLEHSFSILPQGGSSIGDGQMVAAGVNQLQLLDQYYKEAANSSSKEDGEDNEEEENDPEQALKEEMAEAGLKESEEMAEQIEKMLEEQRIGDQVEIDSNAQFVRLTLNGALLFDSGKSEIREDALPLVDKLSLILENYDSSLIDIEGHTDNVPISNEKYENNDVLSAYRAFAVKNYVLGKTALEAGKINATGCGEYTPVADNATPEGRARNRRVEIKIYNSYNSN
;
A
#
# COMPACT_ATOMS: atom_id res chain seq x y z
N MET A 1 -74.34 42.05 55.54
CA MET A 1 -74.02 40.71 55.05
C MET A 1 -72.89 40.84 54.04
N ALA A 2 -71.61 40.52 54.45
CA ALA A 2 -70.41 40.63 53.59
C ALA A 2 -70.06 39.24 53.06
N LYS A 3 -70.04 39.07 51.74
CA LYS A 3 -69.69 37.85 51.05
C LYS A 3 -68.18 37.75 50.91
N LYS A 4 -67.55 36.83 51.62
CA LYS A 4 -66.11 36.54 51.61
C LYS A 4 -65.73 35.90 50.27
N LYS A 5 -64.87 36.50 49.51
CA LYS A 5 -64.18 35.98 48.27
C LYS A 5 -63.19 34.93 48.67
N LYS A 6 -63.29 33.73 48.20
CA LYS A 6 -62.30 32.63 48.27
C LYS A 6 -61.14 33.01 47.38
N LYS A 7 -59.90 33.02 47.92
CA LYS A 7 -58.67 33.10 47.17
C LYS A 7 -58.37 31.72 46.62
N ASP A 8 -58.36 31.59 45.31
CA ASP A 8 -57.75 30.46 44.60
C ASP A 8 -56.22 30.55 44.74
N SER A 9 -55.68 29.67 45.55
CA SER A 9 -54.21 29.42 45.63
C SER A 9 -53.95 28.06 44.99
N GLY A 10 -53.74 28.08 43.70
CA GLY A 10 -53.47 26.82 42.98
C GLY A 10 -52.74 27.01 41.63
N GLY A 11 -52.05 28.14 41.39
CA GLY A 11 -51.46 28.42 40.07
C GLY A 11 -49.94 28.26 39.94
N GLY A 12 -49.21 28.01 41.04
CA GLY A 12 -47.74 28.02 40.98
C GLY A 12 -47.09 26.63 40.67
N ALA A 13 -47.73 25.57 41.13
CA ALA A 13 -47.16 24.22 40.96
C ALA A 13 -47.40 23.61 39.58
N ALA A 14 -48.41 24.05 38.84
CA ALA A 14 -48.72 23.56 37.50
C ALA A 14 -47.86 24.19 36.41
N ASN A 15 -47.36 25.44 36.60
CA ASN A 15 -46.62 26.15 35.59
C ASN A 15 -45.13 25.64 35.48
N TRP A 16 -44.52 25.32 36.60
CA TRP A 16 -43.14 24.79 36.54
C TRP A 16 -43.09 23.36 35.99
N MET A 17 -44.12 22.55 36.22
CA MET A 17 -44.23 21.21 35.69
C MET A 17 -44.45 21.22 34.18
N ASN A 18 -45.18 22.20 33.63
CA ASN A 18 -45.28 22.38 32.17
C ASN A 18 -43.99 22.82 31.54
N THR A 19 -43.22 23.74 32.16
CA THR A 19 -41.91 24.14 31.65
C THR A 19 -40.86 23.03 31.77
N PHE A 20 -40.95 22.21 32.83
CA PHE A 20 -40.08 21.03 32.98
C PHE A 20 -40.43 19.98 31.93
N ALA A 21 -41.69 19.70 31.68
CA ALA A 21 -42.11 18.74 30.65
C ALA A 21 -41.71 19.21 29.23
N ASP A 22 -41.78 20.50 28.96
CA ASP A 22 -41.37 21.08 27.68
C ASP A 22 -39.85 20.97 27.47
N LEU A 23 -39.06 21.23 28.53
CA LEU A 23 -37.60 21.03 28.52
C LEU A 23 -37.21 19.56 28.31
N MET A 24 -37.92 18.64 28.98
CA MET A 24 -37.67 17.19 28.81
C MET A 24 -38.03 16.72 27.40
N ASN A 25 -39.12 17.27 26.83
CA ASN A 25 -39.55 16.94 25.48
C ASN A 25 -38.56 17.47 24.41
N LEU A 26 -38.03 18.69 24.60
CA LEU A 26 -36.97 19.24 23.76
C LEU A 26 -35.68 18.44 23.87
N LEU A 27 -35.29 18.01 25.07
CA LEU A 27 -34.12 17.16 25.30
C LEU A 27 -34.29 15.80 24.63
N LEU A 28 -35.48 15.18 24.75
CA LEU A 28 -35.79 13.91 24.08
C LEU A 28 -35.74 14.05 22.56
N CYS A 29 -36.33 15.11 21.98
CA CYS A 29 -36.23 15.40 20.55
C CYS A 29 -34.80 15.57 20.10
N PHE A 30 -33.99 16.25 20.89
CA PHE A 30 -32.54 16.45 20.59
C PHE A 30 -31.79 15.12 20.57
N PHE A 31 -32.01 14.23 21.55
CA PHE A 31 -31.39 12.91 21.57
C PHE A 31 -31.86 12.01 20.42
N VAL A 32 -33.15 12.07 20.07
CA VAL A 32 -33.68 11.32 18.91
C VAL A 32 -33.06 11.83 17.60
N LEU A 33 -32.88 13.14 17.45
CA LEU A 33 -32.21 13.72 16.31
C LEU A 33 -30.71 13.33 16.25
N LEU A 34 -30.01 13.37 17.40
CA LEU A 34 -28.63 12.91 17.48
C LEU A 34 -28.51 11.42 17.15
N PHE A 35 -29.40 10.59 17.64
CA PHE A 35 -29.41 9.17 17.34
C PHE A 35 -29.75 8.90 15.87
N SER A 36 -30.66 9.66 15.28
CA SER A 36 -31.00 9.57 13.85
C SER A 36 -29.85 10.03 12.93
N MET A 37 -28.99 10.93 13.39
CA MET A 37 -27.77 11.34 12.65
C MET A 37 -26.56 10.49 13.00
N SER A 38 -26.59 9.71 14.07
CA SER A 38 -25.50 8.85 14.53
C SER A 38 -25.41 7.53 13.75
N SER A 39 -26.46 7.13 13.04
CA SER A 39 -26.34 6.10 12.03
C SER A 39 -25.79 6.76 10.75
N VAL A 40 -24.50 7.06 10.74
CA VAL A 40 -23.75 7.21 9.49
C VAL A 40 -23.83 5.83 8.86
N ASP A 41 -24.68 5.70 7.84
CA ASP A 41 -24.76 4.52 7.00
C ASP A 41 -23.34 4.23 6.53
N ALA A 42 -22.72 3.18 7.02
CA ALA A 42 -21.38 2.75 6.62
C ALA A 42 -21.33 2.65 5.09
N ASP A 43 -22.40 2.17 4.47
CA ASP A 43 -22.59 2.07 3.03
C ASP A 43 -22.52 3.42 2.30
N LYS A 44 -23.02 4.51 2.92
CA LYS A 44 -22.93 5.86 2.32
C LYS A 44 -21.56 6.50 2.49
N PHE A 45 -20.88 6.19 3.59
CA PHE A 45 -19.51 6.63 3.81
C PHE A 45 -18.56 5.92 2.83
N GLU A 46 -18.76 4.64 2.61
CA GLU A 46 -18.03 3.83 1.66
C GLU A 46 -18.26 4.27 0.22
N ALA A 47 -19.50 4.56 -0.17
CA ALA A 47 -19.82 5.15 -1.46
C ALA A 47 -19.17 6.55 -1.67
N LEU A 48 -19.01 7.33 -0.59
CA LEU A 48 -18.30 8.61 -0.61
C LEU A 48 -16.79 8.41 -0.77
N VAL A 49 -16.19 7.43 -0.07
CA VAL A 49 -14.77 7.09 -0.18
C VAL A 49 -14.46 6.58 -1.60
N GLN A 50 -15.25 5.66 -2.13
CA GLN A 50 -15.12 5.17 -3.52
C GLN A 50 -15.30 6.29 -4.55
N SER A 51 -16.26 7.20 -4.34
CA SER A 51 -16.46 8.37 -5.21
C SER A 51 -15.28 9.34 -5.16
N LEU A 52 -14.65 9.50 -3.99
CA LEU A 52 -13.45 10.32 -3.83
C LEU A 52 -12.24 9.66 -4.49
N GLU A 53 -12.06 8.39 -4.28
CA GLU A 53 -10.95 7.59 -4.86
C GLU A 53 -11.03 7.59 -6.39
N HIS A 54 -12.24 7.43 -6.94
CA HIS A 54 -12.47 7.55 -8.38
C HIS A 54 -12.25 8.98 -8.91
N SER A 55 -12.56 10.00 -8.12
CA SER A 55 -12.33 11.41 -8.49
C SER A 55 -10.85 11.80 -8.45
N PHE A 56 -10.06 11.21 -7.56
CA PHE A 56 -8.61 11.42 -7.50
C PHE A 56 -7.84 10.58 -8.52
N SER A 57 -8.40 9.44 -8.94
CA SER A 57 -7.84 8.58 -9.99
C SER A 57 -7.97 9.17 -11.40
N ILE A 58 -8.82 10.18 -11.62
CA ILE A 58 -9.04 10.85 -12.91
C ILE A 58 -8.08 12.04 -13.15
N LEU A 59 -7.14 12.31 -12.25
CA LEU A 59 -6.10 13.30 -12.54
C LEU A 59 -5.12 12.70 -13.55
N PRO A 60 -5.10 13.19 -14.81
CA PRO A 60 -4.14 12.70 -15.79
C PRO A 60 -2.72 12.99 -15.28
N GLN A 61 -1.88 11.99 -15.36
CA GLN A 61 -0.44 12.07 -15.15
C GLN A 61 0.14 13.20 -16.01
N GLY A 62 0.30 14.39 -15.45
CA GLY A 62 0.84 15.52 -16.18
C GLY A 62 0.76 16.80 -15.37
N GLY A 63 1.62 16.96 -14.40
CA GLY A 63 1.74 18.19 -13.63
C GLY A 63 2.91 18.07 -12.67
N SER A 64 4.08 18.51 -13.15
CA SER A 64 5.31 18.69 -12.39
C SER A 64 5.07 19.47 -11.10
N SER A 65 5.77 19.06 -10.04
CA SER A 65 6.15 19.89 -8.91
C SER A 65 5.06 20.21 -7.89
N ILE A 66 5.08 19.41 -6.83
CA ILE A 66 5.31 19.91 -5.47
C ILE A 66 5.76 18.66 -4.68
N GLY A 67 6.98 18.73 -4.12
CA GLY A 67 7.55 17.69 -3.29
C GLY A 67 6.60 17.31 -2.15
N ASP A 68 6.36 16.04 -2.07
CA ASP A 68 6.03 15.24 -0.90
C ASP A 68 5.30 13.95 -1.31
N GLY A 69 5.93 13.13 -2.18
CA GLY A 69 5.50 11.75 -2.40
C GLY A 69 5.51 10.88 -1.13
N GLN A 70 6.12 11.37 -0.05
CA GLN A 70 6.06 10.74 1.26
C GLN A 70 4.71 10.94 1.98
N MET A 71 3.98 12.02 1.71
CA MET A 71 2.69 12.26 2.39
C MET A 71 1.57 11.37 1.85
N VAL A 72 1.57 11.02 0.58
CA VAL A 72 0.52 10.15 -0.01
C VAL A 72 0.72 8.70 0.43
N ALA A 73 1.96 8.22 0.43
CA ALA A 73 2.29 6.88 0.95
C ALA A 73 2.07 6.77 2.47
N ALA A 74 2.36 7.84 3.24
CA ALA A 74 2.05 7.89 4.67
C ALA A 74 0.54 7.92 4.94
N GLY A 75 -0.26 8.56 4.08
CA GLY A 75 -1.72 8.61 4.19
C GLY A 75 -2.37 7.23 3.98
N VAL A 76 -1.93 6.47 2.99
CA VAL A 76 -2.44 5.11 2.74
C VAL A 76 -2.07 4.16 3.88
N ASN A 77 -0.84 4.24 4.39
CA ASN A 77 -0.44 3.44 5.56
C ASN A 77 -1.17 3.87 6.85
N GLN A 78 -1.51 5.15 7.00
CA GLN A 78 -2.31 5.64 8.12
C GLN A 78 -3.77 5.16 8.06
N LEU A 79 -4.36 5.07 6.87
CA LEU A 79 -5.70 4.51 6.67
C LEU A 79 -5.74 3.01 7.02
N GLN A 80 -4.74 2.24 6.65
CA GLN A 80 -4.62 0.82 7.04
C GLN A 80 -4.43 0.65 8.56
N LEU A 81 -3.62 1.51 9.19
CA LEU A 81 -3.45 1.52 10.65
C LEU A 81 -4.73 1.96 11.38
N LEU A 82 -5.48 2.91 10.83
CA LEU A 82 -6.76 3.35 11.38
C LEU A 82 -7.80 2.22 11.28
N ASP A 83 -7.88 1.52 10.16
CA ASP A 83 -8.76 0.38 9.96
C ASP A 83 -8.43 -0.77 10.93
N GLN A 84 -7.16 -1.06 11.12
CA GLN A 84 -6.69 -2.02 12.12
C GLN A 84 -7.05 -1.60 13.55
N TYR A 85 -6.91 -0.31 13.88
CA TYR A 85 -7.26 0.25 15.19
C TYR A 85 -8.79 0.19 15.43
N TYR A 86 -9.62 0.49 14.42
CA TYR A 86 -11.07 0.38 14.53
C TYR A 86 -11.54 -1.08 14.63
N LYS A 87 -10.92 -2.02 13.94
CA LYS A 87 -11.19 -3.46 14.09
C LYS A 87 -10.80 -3.98 15.48
N GLU A 88 -9.67 -3.55 16.03
CA GLU A 88 -9.25 -3.88 17.40
C GLU A 88 -10.18 -3.23 18.46
N ALA A 89 -10.60 -1.99 18.24
CA ALA A 89 -11.52 -1.29 19.14
C ALA A 89 -12.94 -1.89 19.09
N ALA A 90 -13.41 -2.32 17.94
CA ALA A 90 -14.68 -3.04 17.80
C ALA A 90 -14.65 -4.41 18.48
N ASN A 91 -13.55 -5.15 18.34
CA ASN A 91 -13.34 -6.44 19.02
C ASN A 91 -13.16 -6.31 20.55
N SER A 92 -12.70 -5.17 21.05
CA SER A 92 -12.54 -4.95 22.49
C SER A 92 -13.84 -4.51 23.19
N SER A 93 -14.79 -3.91 22.47
CA SER A 93 -16.09 -3.52 23.03
C SER A 93 -17.15 -4.63 23.02
N SER A 94 -16.89 -5.78 22.40
CA SER A 94 -17.82 -6.93 22.39
C SER A 94 -17.48 -8.02 23.40
N LYS A 95 -16.60 -7.76 24.39
CA LYS A 95 -16.24 -8.71 25.45
C LYS A 95 -16.91 -8.49 26.81
N GLU A 96 -18.12 -7.93 26.84
CA GLU A 96 -18.97 -8.03 28.02
C GLU A 96 -20.36 -8.54 27.64
N ASP A 97 -20.64 -9.73 28.14
CA ASP A 97 -21.91 -10.46 28.20
C ASP A 97 -22.48 -11.15 26.94
N GLY A 98 -22.40 -12.48 26.98
CA GLY A 98 -23.31 -13.40 26.29
C GLY A 98 -22.63 -14.51 25.52
N GLU A 99 -22.66 -15.73 26.12
CA GLU A 99 -22.56 -16.98 25.40
C GLU A 99 -23.61 -16.98 24.26
N ASP A 100 -23.14 -17.08 22.98
CA ASP A 100 -23.70 -18.00 22.00
C ASP A 100 -23.15 -17.69 20.58
N ASN A 101 -22.70 -18.77 19.92
CA ASN A 101 -22.51 -18.95 18.49
C ASN A 101 -21.55 -17.97 17.77
N GLU A 102 -20.32 -18.38 17.64
CA GLU A 102 -19.42 -17.98 16.57
C GLU A 102 -19.97 -18.50 15.22
N GLU A 103 -20.96 -17.82 14.66
CA GLU A 103 -21.10 -17.75 13.23
C GLU A 103 -20.08 -16.69 12.78
N GLU A 104 -18.94 -17.13 12.25
CA GLU A 104 -18.06 -16.28 11.45
C GLU A 104 -18.95 -15.70 10.34
N GLU A 105 -19.42 -14.46 10.50
CA GLU A 105 -19.93 -13.67 9.39
C GLU A 105 -18.76 -13.49 8.42
N ASN A 106 -18.66 -14.39 7.45
CA ASN A 106 -17.79 -14.23 6.30
C ASN A 106 -18.27 -12.97 5.58
N ASP A 107 -17.58 -11.88 5.82
CA ASP A 107 -17.74 -10.65 5.06
C ASP A 107 -17.47 -11.00 3.58
N PRO A 108 -18.47 -10.85 2.68
CA PRO A 108 -18.32 -11.24 1.28
C PRO A 108 -17.15 -10.53 0.59
N GLU A 109 -16.80 -9.34 1.06
CA GLU A 109 -15.67 -8.55 0.56
C GLU A 109 -14.34 -9.15 0.99
N GLN A 110 -14.25 -9.62 2.23
CA GLN A 110 -13.06 -10.27 2.75
C GLN A 110 -12.82 -11.62 2.06
N ALA A 111 -13.90 -12.40 1.84
CA ALA A 111 -13.84 -13.65 1.10
C ALA A 111 -13.36 -13.44 -0.37
N LEU A 112 -13.87 -12.41 -1.05
CA LEU A 112 -13.44 -12.07 -2.41
C LEU A 112 -11.98 -11.62 -2.45
N LYS A 113 -11.53 -10.86 -1.46
CA LYS A 113 -10.14 -10.41 -1.36
C LYS A 113 -9.17 -11.56 -1.10
N GLU A 114 -9.58 -12.52 -0.27
CA GLU A 114 -8.81 -13.75 -0.04
C GLU A 114 -8.75 -14.62 -1.29
N GLU A 115 -9.87 -14.80 -2.00
CA GLU A 115 -9.92 -15.54 -3.27
C GLU A 115 -9.02 -14.90 -4.34
N MET A 116 -9.05 -13.57 -4.47
CA MET A 116 -8.16 -12.84 -5.40
C MET A 116 -6.68 -12.96 -5.00
N ALA A 117 -6.37 -12.94 -3.71
CA ALA A 117 -5.01 -13.10 -3.21
C ALA A 117 -4.49 -14.53 -3.45
N GLU A 118 -5.33 -15.54 -3.25
CA GLU A 118 -4.99 -16.95 -3.53
C GLU A 118 -4.78 -17.18 -5.02
N ALA A 119 -5.67 -16.64 -5.87
CA ALA A 119 -5.53 -16.73 -7.32
C ALA A 119 -4.26 -16.01 -7.82
N GLY A 120 -3.97 -14.83 -7.28
CA GLY A 120 -2.77 -14.08 -7.58
C GLY A 120 -1.49 -14.79 -7.13
N LEU A 121 -1.51 -15.43 -5.96
CA LEU A 121 -0.39 -16.23 -5.46
C LEU A 121 -0.10 -17.41 -6.40
N LYS A 122 -1.12 -18.14 -6.80
CA LYS A 122 -1.00 -19.27 -7.72
C LYS A 122 -0.43 -18.85 -9.08
N GLU A 123 -0.92 -17.74 -9.65
CA GLU A 123 -0.37 -17.20 -10.90
C GLU A 123 1.10 -16.81 -10.75
N SER A 124 1.45 -16.14 -9.65
CA SER A 124 2.83 -15.75 -9.37
C SER A 124 3.75 -16.96 -9.18
N GLU A 125 3.29 -18.05 -8.55
CA GLU A 125 4.04 -19.28 -8.41
C GLU A 125 4.28 -19.94 -9.78
N GLU A 126 3.26 -20.01 -10.64
CA GLU A 126 3.38 -20.54 -12.01
C GLU A 126 4.34 -19.68 -12.87
N MET A 127 4.29 -18.35 -12.71
CA MET A 127 5.24 -17.43 -13.35
C MET A 127 6.66 -17.65 -12.85
N ALA A 128 6.85 -17.82 -11.53
CA ALA A 128 8.16 -18.05 -10.92
C ALA A 128 8.80 -19.33 -11.44
N GLU A 129 8.05 -20.46 -11.54
CA GLU A 129 8.53 -21.71 -12.11
C GLU A 129 8.96 -21.56 -13.59
N GLN A 130 8.21 -20.79 -14.37
CA GLN A 130 8.55 -20.51 -15.77
C GLN A 130 9.83 -19.66 -15.87
N ILE A 131 9.95 -18.64 -15.04
CA ILE A 131 11.14 -17.78 -15.01
C ILE A 131 12.36 -18.58 -14.55
N GLU A 132 12.24 -19.40 -13.50
CA GLU A 132 13.32 -20.25 -13.01
C GLU A 132 13.85 -21.17 -14.12
N LYS A 133 12.96 -21.83 -14.85
CA LYS A 133 13.32 -22.65 -16.00
C LYS A 133 14.04 -21.84 -17.08
N MET A 134 13.57 -20.63 -17.41
CA MET A 134 14.24 -19.76 -18.38
C MET A 134 15.63 -19.31 -17.90
N LEU A 135 15.80 -19.02 -16.61
CA LEU A 135 17.08 -18.68 -16.01
C LEU A 135 18.07 -19.84 -16.08
N GLU A 136 17.61 -21.07 -15.85
CA GLU A 136 18.41 -22.30 -15.99
C GLU A 136 18.83 -22.53 -17.45
N GLU A 137 17.91 -22.41 -18.41
CA GLU A 137 18.19 -22.52 -19.85
C GLU A 137 19.23 -21.49 -20.30
N GLN A 138 19.17 -20.28 -19.77
CA GLN A 138 20.14 -19.21 -20.00
C GLN A 138 21.44 -19.36 -19.18
N ARG A 139 21.51 -20.32 -18.24
CA ARG A 139 22.64 -20.56 -17.32
C ARG A 139 23.00 -19.34 -16.48
N ILE A 140 21.99 -18.68 -15.94
CA ILE A 140 22.14 -17.51 -15.02
C ILE A 140 21.38 -17.72 -13.70
N GLY A 141 20.81 -18.89 -13.44
CA GLY A 141 20.07 -19.20 -12.20
C GLY A 141 20.86 -18.92 -10.92
N ASP A 142 22.16 -19.21 -10.92
CA ASP A 142 23.05 -18.95 -9.75
C ASP A 142 23.28 -17.45 -9.46
N GLN A 143 22.89 -16.56 -10.39
CA GLN A 143 23.12 -15.10 -10.29
C GLN A 143 21.88 -14.30 -9.96
N VAL A 144 20.71 -14.95 -9.99
CA VAL A 144 19.39 -14.34 -9.78
C VAL A 144 18.64 -15.15 -8.73
N GLU A 145 18.29 -14.54 -7.64
CA GLU A 145 17.43 -15.09 -6.61
C GLU A 145 15.97 -14.80 -6.97
N ILE A 146 15.09 -15.82 -6.91
CA ILE A 146 13.66 -15.69 -7.21
C ILE A 146 12.85 -15.83 -5.94
N ASP A 147 11.84 -14.98 -5.79
CA ASP A 147 10.84 -15.05 -4.75
C ASP A 147 9.48 -14.60 -5.32
N SER A 148 8.37 -15.14 -4.81
CA SER A 148 7.03 -14.81 -5.30
C SER A 148 6.06 -14.55 -4.14
N ASN A 149 5.06 -13.73 -4.40
CA ASN A 149 3.95 -13.48 -3.50
C ASN A 149 2.64 -13.33 -4.29
N ALA A 150 1.54 -13.00 -3.61
CA ALA A 150 0.23 -12.86 -4.25
C ALA A 150 0.14 -11.75 -5.31
N GLN A 151 1.15 -10.90 -5.45
CA GLN A 151 1.10 -9.73 -6.33
C GLN A 151 2.10 -9.81 -7.49
N PHE A 152 3.30 -10.33 -7.24
CA PHE A 152 4.41 -10.30 -8.21
C PHE A 152 5.42 -11.44 -7.98
N VAL A 153 6.22 -11.69 -9.00
CA VAL A 153 7.48 -12.42 -8.90
C VAL A 153 8.63 -11.42 -8.82
N ARG A 154 9.52 -11.62 -7.86
CA ARG A 154 10.68 -10.77 -7.61
C ARG A 154 11.96 -11.49 -7.98
N LEU A 155 12.75 -10.85 -8.84
CA LEU A 155 14.09 -11.28 -9.23
C LEU A 155 15.11 -10.38 -8.55
N THR A 156 15.97 -10.93 -7.72
CA THR A 156 16.99 -10.19 -6.98
C THR A 156 18.38 -10.47 -7.56
N LEU A 157 19.06 -9.40 -7.97
CA LEU A 157 20.42 -9.44 -8.49
C LEU A 157 21.38 -8.72 -7.54
N ASN A 158 22.50 -9.34 -7.26
CA ASN A 158 23.54 -8.68 -6.45
C ASN A 158 24.11 -7.46 -7.19
N GLY A 159 24.07 -6.31 -6.54
CA GLY A 159 24.55 -5.06 -7.12
C GLY A 159 26.05 -5.07 -7.47
N ALA A 160 26.86 -5.86 -6.77
CA ALA A 160 28.28 -5.99 -7.09
C ALA A 160 28.55 -6.75 -8.40
N LEU A 161 27.59 -7.55 -8.88
CA LEU A 161 27.66 -8.17 -10.20
C LEU A 161 27.40 -7.14 -11.29
N LEU A 162 26.50 -6.18 -11.04
CA LEU A 162 26.04 -5.23 -12.05
C LEU A 162 26.87 -3.93 -12.09
N PHE A 163 27.37 -3.46 -10.95
CA PHE A 163 27.95 -2.12 -10.81
C PHE A 163 29.25 -2.13 -10.02
N ASP A 164 30.15 -1.24 -10.39
CA ASP A 164 31.27 -0.87 -9.53
C ASP A 164 30.80 -0.10 -8.29
N SER A 165 31.66 -0.08 -7.27
CA SER A 165 31.37 0.68 -6.04
C SER A 165 31.18 2.16 -6.35
N GLY A 166 30.06 2.73 -5.88
CA GLY A 166 29.72 4.14 -6.07
C GLY A 166 29.43 4.56 -7.51
N LYS A 167 29.18 3.60 -8.42
CA LYS A 167 28.80 3.87 -9.80
C LYS A 167 27.42 3.31 -10.13
N SER A 168 26.79 3.85 -11.17
CA SER A 168 25.52 3.40 -11.73
C SER A 168 25.63 2.90 -13.17
N GLU A 169 26.80 2.97 -13.76
CA GLU A 169 27.06 2.38 -15.08
C GLU A 169 27.16 0.86 -14.94
N ILE A 170 26.39 0.13 -15.77
CA ILE A 170 26.45 -1.34 -15.82
C ILE A 170 27.84 -1.74 -16.32
N ARG A 171 28.49 -2.65 -15.62
CA ARG A 171 29.80 -3.18 -15.96
C ARG A 171 29.74 -3.93 -17.30
N GLU A 172 30.79 -3.86 -18.08
CA GLU A 172 30.86 -4.55 -19.38
C GLU A 172 30.76 -6.08 -19.24
N ASP A 173 31.31 -6.63 -18.15
CA ASP A 173 31.21 -8.07 -17.84
C ASP A 173 29.83 -8.51 -17.35
N ALA A 174 28.99 -7.57 -16.91
CA ALA A 174 27.60 -7.82 -16.52
C ALA A 174 26.61 -7.72 -17.69
N LEU A 175 26.96 -7.10 -18.81
CA LEU A 175 26.06 -6.93 -19.95
C LEU A 175 25.47 -8.24 -20.46
N PRO A 176 26.22 -9.37 -20.57
CA PRO A 176 25.64 -10.64 -20.98
C PRO A 176 24.57 -11.18 -20.01
N LEU A 177 24.67 -10.88 -18.71
CA LEU A 177 23.65 -11.23 -17.71
C LEU A 177 22.39 -10.42 -17.96
N VAL A 178 22.52 -9.11 -18.14
CA VAL A 178 21.36 -8.21 -18.36
C VAL A 178 20.74 -8.47 -19.74
N ASP A 179 21.51 -8.84 -20.78
CA ASP A 179 20.98 -9.26 -22.08
C ASP A 179 20.04 -10.47 -21.94
N LYS A 180 20.48 -11.52 -21.22
CA LYS A 180 19.67 -12.71 -20.99
C LYS A 180 18.42 -12.42 -20.16
N LEU A 181 18.57 -11.59 -19.13
CA LEU A 181 17.44 -11.14 -18.33
C LEU A 181 16.44 -10.35 -19.16
N SER A 182 16.91 -9.49 -20.06
CA SER A 182 16.06 -8.73 -20.98
C SER A 182 15.20 -9.64 -21.86
N LEU A 183 15.77 -10.75 -22.36
CA LEU A 183 15.02 -11.77 -23.14
C LEU A 183 13.94 -12.48 -22.31
N ILE A 184 14.20 -12.69 -21.02
CA ILE A 184 13.21 -13.28 -20.12
C ILE A 184 12.07 -12.26 -19.88
N LEU A 185 12.40 -11.01 -19.58
CA LEU A 185 11.41 -9.95 -19.34
C LEU A 185 10.54 -9.68 -20.56
N GLU A 186 11.05 -9.86 -21.78
CA GLU A 186 10.30 -9.68 -23.01
C GLU A 186 9.08 -10.61 -23.13
N ASN A 187 9.07 -11.76 -22.42
CA ASN A 187 7.92 -12.66 -22.38
C ASN A 187 6.78 -12.15 -21.50
N TYR A 188 7.01 -11.08 -20.75
CA TYR A 188 6.05 -10.46 -19.82
C TYR A 188 5.68 -9.04 -20.25
N ASP A 189 5.49 -8.82 -21.56
CA ASP A 189 5.16 -7.52 -22.16
C ASP A 189 3.79 -6.95 -21.73
N SER A 190 2.88 -7.83 -21.28
CA SER A 190 1.59 -7.45 -20.73
C SER A 190 1.65 -7.02 -19.27
N SER A 191 2.68 -7.43 -18.54
CA SER A 191 2.86 -7.17 -17.11
C SER A 191 3.46 -5.80 -16.83
N LEU A 192 3.09 -5.22 -15.68
CA LEU A 192 3.84 -4.12 -15.10
C LEU A 192 5.16 -4.65 -14.52
N ILE A 193 6.25 -3.95 -14.76
CA ILE A 193 7.58 -4.31 -14.28
C ILE A 193 8.15 -3.15 -13.48
N ASP A 194 8.52 -3.39 -12.23
CA ASP A 194 9.22 -2.42 -11.41
C ASP A 194 10.66 -2.83 -11.19
N ILE A 195 11.59 -1.92 -11.47
CA ILE A 195 13.02 -2.11 -11.23
C ILE A 195 13.42 -1.22 -10.06
N GLU A 196 13.80 -1.84 -8.95
CA GLU A 196 14.18 -1.14 -7.73
C GLU A 196 15.68 -1.25 -7.47
N GLY A 197 16.31 -0.10 -7.21
CA GLY A 197 17.71 -0.04 -6.80
C GLY A 197 17.82 0.12 -5.27
N HIS A 198 18.71 -0.64 -4.65
CA HIS A 198 18.96 -0.58 -3.22
C HIS A 198 20.43 -0.39 -2.91
N THR A 199 20.73 0.27 -1.80
CA THR A 199 22.09 0.46 -1.29
C THR A 199 22.23 -0.11 0.12
N ASP A 200 23.47 -0.21 0.58
CA ASP A 200 23.75 -0.32 1.99
C ASP A 200 23.68 1.06 2.67
N ASN A 201 23.92 1.10 3.99
CA ASN A 201 23.90 2.32 4.79
C ASN A 201 25.24 3.08 4.80
N VAL A 202 26.20 2.73 3.95
CA VAL A 202 27.45 3.49 3.84
C VAL A 202 27.17 4.73 3.00
N PRO A 203 27.29 5.94 3.58
CA PRO A 203 26.96 7.16 2.86
C PRO A 203 27.83 7.35 1.63
N ILE A 204 27.21 7.73 0.53
CA ILE A 204 27.89 8.21 -0.66
C ILE A 204 27.60 9.69 -0.88
N SER A 205 28.61 10.45 -1.28
CA SER A 205 28.43 11.82 -1.76
C SER A 205 29.55 12.15 -2.73
N ASN A 206 29.20 12.48 -3.96
CA ASN A 206 30.14 12.94 -5.00
C ASN A 206 29.42 13.88 -5.97
N GLU A 207 30.11 14.39 -6.98
CA GLU A 207 29.53 15.33 -7.95
C GLU A 207 28.33 14.78 -8.72
N LYS A 208 28.21 13.47 -8.88
CA LYS A 208 27.14 12.80 -9.64
C LYS A 208 26.00 12.31 -8.75
N TYR A 209 26.31 11.88 -7.53
CA TYR A 209 25.35 11.31 -6.60
C TYR A 209 25.45 12.04 -5.25
N GLU A 210 24.40 12.76 -4.91
CA GLU A 210 24.33 13.52 -3.66
C GLU A 210 24.24 12.59 -2.44
N ASN A 211 23.50 11.47 -2.57
CA ASN A 211 23.25 10.50 -1.52
C ASN A 211 22.95 9.10 -2.10
N ASN A 212 22.65 8.14 -1.21
CA ASN A 212 22.31 6.77 -1.55
C ASN A 212 21.00 6.66 -2.36
N ASP A 213 20.03 7.56 -2.13
CA ASP A 213 18.76 7.56 -2.84
C ASP A 213 18.97 7.86 -4.32
N VAL A 214 19.77 8.91 -4.60
CA VAL A 214 20.12 9.29 -5.96
C VAL A 214 20.91 8.18 -6.65
N LEU A 215 21.91 7.58 -5.99
CA LEU A 215 22.68 6.48 -6.56
C LEU A 215 21.79 5.28 -6.89
N SER A 216 20.90 4.89 -5.97
CA SER A 216 20.00 3.76 -6.16
C SER A 216 19.01 3.97 -7.33
N ALA A 217 18.47 5.19 -7.45
CA ALA A 217 17.60 5.57 -8.57
C ALA A 217 18.35 5.50 -9.92
N TYR A 218 19.57 6.03 -9.99
CA TYR A 218 20.37 5.96 -11.22
C TYR A 218 20.71 4.52 -11.62
N ARG A 219 20.90 3.61 -10.65
CA ARG A 219 21.13 2.18 -10.92
C ARG A 219 19.89 1.52 -11.49
N ALA A 220 18.73 1.77 -10.90
CA ALA A 220 17.45 1.28 -11.43
C ALA A 220 17.18 1.81 -12.86
N PHE A 221 17.41 3.10 -13.09
CA PHE A 221 17.31 3.71 -14.43
C PHE A 221 18.29 3.11 -15.43
N ALA A 222 19.51 2.79 -15.03
CA ALA A 222 20.51 2.20 -15.93
C ALA A 222 20.04 0.82 -16.41
N VAL A 223 19.50 -0.02 -15.51
CA VAL A 223 18.94 -1.33 -15.86
C VAL A 223 17.71 -1.16 -16.76
N LYS A 224 16.74 -0.31 -16.37
CA LYS A 224 15.54 -0.02 -17.18
C LYS A 224 15.92 0.40 -18.60
N ASN A 225 16.80 1.38 -18.75
CA ASN A 225 17.17 1.91 -20.05
C ASN A 225 17.90 0.85 -20.91
N TYR A 226 18.70 0.00 -20.27
CA TYR A 226 19.36 -1.09 -20.97
C TYR A 226 18.33 -2.12 -21.48
N VAL A 227 17.42 -2.55 -20.63
CA VAL A 227 16.32 -3.49 -20.99
C VAL A 227 15.49 -2.93 -22.14
N LEU A 228 15.04 -1.66 -22.04
CA LEU A 228 14.28 -1.00 -23.10
C LEU A 228 15.06 -0.87 -24.41
N GLY A 229 16.37 -0.71 -24.34
CA GLY A 229 17.24 -0.67 -25.53
C GLY A 229 17.43 -2.02 -26.22
N LYS A 230 17.09 -3.13 -25.56
CA LYS A 230 17.29 -4.50 -26.03
C LYS A 230 16.00 -5.23 -26.38
N THR A 231 14.87 -4.77 -25.89
CA THR A 231 13.55 -5.41 -26.01
C THR A 231 12.55 -4.50 -26.70
N ALA A 232 11.41 -5.07 -27.09
CA ALA A 232 10.26 -4.32 -27.61
C ALA A 232 9.26 -3.91 -26.49
N LEU A 233 9.64 -4.02 -25.22
CA LEU A 233 8.79 -3.66 -24.07
C LEU A 233 8.40 -2.19 -24.09
N GLU A 234 7.17 -1.90 -23.72
CA GLU A 234 6.67 -0.53 -23.64
C GLU A 234 7.28 0.21 -22.42
N ALA A 235 7.86 1.37 -22.66
CA ALA A 235 8.48 2.18 -21.60
C ALA A 235 7.50 2.58 -20.48
N GLY A 236 6.20 2.65 -20.78
CA GLY A 236 5.14 2.96 -19.82
C GLY A 236 4.82 1.82 -18.85
N LYS A 237 5.22 0.58 -19.19
CA LYS A 237 5.02 -0.60 -18.33
C LYS A 237 6.23 -0.94 -17.47
N ILE A 238 7.35 -0.26 -17.65
CA ILE A 238 8.53 -0.45 -16.82
C ILE A 238 8.77 0.80 -16.00
N ASN A 239 8.70 0.65 -14.67
CA ASN A 239 9.08 1.69 -13.73
C ASN A 239 10.52 1.48 -13.25
N ALA A 240 11.13 2.54 -12.71
CA ALA A 240 12.43 2.46 -12.06
C ALA A 240 12.41 3.33 -10.80
N THR A 241 12.73 2.74 -9.67
CA THR A 241 12.64 3.37 -8.34
C THR A 241 13.94 3.23 -7.57
N GLY A 242 14.39 4.32 -6.95
CA GLY A 242 15.50 4.28 -6.00
C GLY A 242 14.97 4.14 -4.59
N CYS A 243 15.29 3.02 -3.93
CA CYS A 243 14.88 2.73 -2.55
C CYS A 243 15.96 3.08 -1.51
N GLY A 244 17.13 3.54 -1.95
CA GLY A 244 18.21 3.91 -1.04
C GLY A 244 18.58 2.79 -0.07
N GLU A 245 18.80 3.16 1.19
CA GLU A 245 19.19 2.26 2.29
C GLU A 245 17.99 1.85 3.18
N TYR A 246 16.76 2.29 2.86
CA TYR A 246 15.62 2.23 3.78
C TYR A 246 14.91 0.89 3.83
N THR A 247 15.20 -0.02 2.91
CA THR A 247 14.60 -1.37 2.85
C THR A 247 15.69 -2.46 2.89
N PRO A 248 16.43 -2.57 4.00
CA PRO A 248 17.50 -3.57 4.12
C PRO A 248 16.92 -4.99 4.22
N VAL A 249 17.53 -5.96 3.54
CA VAL A 249 17.21 -7.40 3.63
C VAL A 249 18.18 -8.16 4.53
N ALA A 250 19.25 -7.50 4.96
CA ALA A 250 20.26 -8.06 5.85
C ALA A 250 20.86 -6.98 6.77
N ASP A 251 21.56 -7.41 7.82
CA ASP A 251 22.17 -6.50 8.78
C ASP A 251 23.30 -5.68 8.16
N ASN A 252 23.15 -4.36 8.16
CA ASN A 252 24.16 -3.42 7.68
C ASN A 252 25.44 -3.35 8.55
N ALA A 253 25.41 -3.92 9.75
CA ALA A 253 26.60 -3.97 10.62
C ALA A 253 27.69 -4.88 10.03
N THR A 254 27.31 -5.91 9.25
CA THR A 254 28.25 -6.87 8.66
C THR A 254 28.58 -6.54 7.21
N PRO A 255 29.82 -6.80 6.74
CA PRO A 255 30.15 -6.61 5.32
C PRO A 255 29.30 -7.47 4.39
N GLU A 256 28.98 -8.69 4.80
CA GLU A 256 28.15 -9.66 4.05
C GLU A 256 26.71 -9.15 3.94
N GLY A 257 26.15 -8.61 5.04
CA GLY A 257 24.82 -8.02 5.04
C GLY A 257 24.74 -6.77 4.17
N ARG A 258 25.73 -5.89 4.22
CA ARG A 258 25.83 -4.76 3.31
C ARG A 258 25.90 -5.19 1.84
N ALA A 259 26.64 -6.27 1.55
CA ALA A 259 26.72 -6.80 0.19
C ALA A 259 25.35 -7.30 -0.31
N ARG A 260 24.52 -7.90 0.55
CA ARG A 260 23.15 -8.31 0.23
C ARG A 260 22.22 -7.10 0.07
N ASN A 261 22.42 -6.04 0.84
CA ASN A 261 21.61 -4.83 0.74
C ASN A 261 21.88 -4.05 -0.57
N ARG A 262 23.11 -4.11 -1.10
CA ARG A 262 23.43 -3.56 -2.43
C ARG A 262 22.94 -4.49 -3.51
N ARG A 263 21.69 -4.31 -3.95
CA ARG A 263 20.99 -5.16 -4.91
C ARG A 263 20.13 -4.36 -5.88
N VAL A 264 19.72 -5.03 -6.94
CA VAL A 264 18.62 -4.58 -7.81
C VAL A 264 17.53 -5.64 -7.73
N GLU A 265 16.31 -5.22 -7.48
CA GLU A 265 15.12 -6.05 -7.53
C GLU A 265 14.32 -5.71 -8.79
N ILE A 266 13.81 -6.75 -9.47
CA ILE A 266 12.91 -6.61 -10.60
C ILE A 266 11.64 -7.36 -10.23
N LYS A 267 10.53 -6.64 -10.10
CA LYS A 267 9.21 -7.16 -9.77
C LYS A 267 8.38 -7.23 -11.02
N ILE A 268 7.88 -8.41 -11.35
CA ILE A 268 6.99 -8.66 -12.49
C ILE A 268 5.62 -8.95 -11.91
N TYR A 269 4.69 -8.01 -12.07
CA TYR A 269 3.36 -8.13 -11.51
C TYR A 269 2.51 -9.13 -12.28
N ASN A 270 1.72 -9.92 -11.56
CA ASN A 270 0.75 -10.84 -12.16
C ASN A 270 -0.45 -10.08 -12.77
N SER A 271 -1.34 -10.80 -13.46
CA SER A 271 -2.47 -10.19 -14.17
C SER A 271 -3.47 -9.46 -13.25
N TYR A 272 -3.57 -9.86 -11.99
CA TYR A 272 -4.43 -9.23 -10.98
C TYR A 272 -3.91 -7.88 -10.51
N ASN A 273 -2.60 -7.61 -10.68
CA ASN A 273 -1.91 -6.44 -10.15
C ASN A 273 -1.16 -5.62 -11.23
N SER A 274 -1.37 -5.90 -12.51
CA SER A 274 -0.69 -5.25 -13.66
C SER A 274 -1.45 -4.04 -14.21
N ASN A 275 -2.51 -3.56 -13.55
CA ASN A 275 -3.34 -2.42 -13.98
C ASN A 275 -2.93 -1.11 -13.31
#